data_4476beeb4e08c6504002e48114e3fd31
#
_entry.id   4476beeb4e08c6504002e48114e3fd31
#
_cell.length_a   1.000
_cell.length_b   1.000
_cell.length_c   1.000
_cell.angle_alpha   90.00
_cell.angle_beta   90.00
_cell.angle_gamma   90.00
#
_symmetry.space_group_name_H-M   'P 1'
#
loop_
_entity.id
_entity.type
_entity.pdbx_description
1 polymer ?
#
loop_
_entity_poly.entity_id
_entity_poly.type
_entity_poly.pdbx_seq_one_letter_code
_entity_poly.pdbx_strand_id
1 'polypeptide(L)'
;MSKYIVSSSPHISTTFTTRKMMLDVIIALIPATIASVLLYGFYPLCMMVLCVGTCVFSEWLFNLIGKRFQSVGDLSAVVTGMILSLNLPPVVPFYVPIVGGFFAIVIVKMLFGGIGKNFANPAITARIFLVLCWTGVMTSFVSPITLDNGANLFSFFGHAVDIDISAITSATPLAGVKGSVSAGTNPAQGLNALDMFLGRIGGSAGEVSTIAILIGGAYLLIRRVIDWRIPALYIGSVVVFTAIFFAKTGYVGEYIWTYLLGGGLMFGAFFMATDYATSPKSCLAVVIYGVGLGFLTVIFRKYSTMNEGVSFAILLMNILTPLLDKIMPRVFGAPKKLNVATRVKSKNKEALEGGKND
;
A
#
# COMPACT_ATOMS: atom_id res chain seq x y z
N MET A 1 -48.86 28.94 7.49
CA MET A 1 -48.02 28.07 6.61
C MET A 1 -46.58 28.38 6.90
N SER A 2 -45.86 27.46 7.57
CA SER A 2 -44.41 27.58 7.80
C SER A 2 -43.68 27.45 6.46
N LYS A 3 -42.93 28.49 6.08
CA LYS A 3 -42.07 28.43 4.89
C LYS A 3 -40.86 27.53 5.22
N TYR A 4 -40.82 26.34 4.65
CA TYR A 4 -39.63 25.50 4.71
C TYR A 4 -38.52 26.12 3.87
N ILE A 5 -37.36 26.34 4.47
CA ILE A 5 -36.17 26.75 3.74
C ILE A 5 -35.55 25.50 3.16
N VAL A 6 -35.62 25.34 1.85
CA VAL A 6 -34.93 24.26 1.15
C VAL A 6 -33.56 24.77 0.74
N SER A 7 -32.51 24.24 1.33
CA SER A 7 -31.12 24.49 0.93
C SER A 7 -30.56 23.29 0.16
N SER A 8 -29.68 23.57 -0.81
CA SER A 8 -29.02 22.50 -1.58
C SER A 8 -28.07 21.67 -0.69
N SER A 9 -28.08 20.37 -0.87
CA SER A 9 -27.11 19.45 -0.23
C SER A 9 -25.73 19.58 -0.93
N PRO A 10 -24.62 19.46 -0.18
CA PRO A 10 -24.49 19.12 1.23
C PRO A 10 -24.60 20.33 2.18
N HIS A 11 -25.29 20.16 3.29
CA HIS A 11 -25.44 21.20 4.32
C HIS A 11 -24.20 21.39 5.20
N ILE A 12 -23.25 20.43 5.16
CA ILE A 12 -21.98 20.45 5.91
C ILE A 12 -20.86 20.46 4.90
N SER A 13 -20.08 21.54 4.84
CA SER A 13 -18.85 21.63 4.04
C SER A 13 -17.64 21.47 4.96
N THR A 14 -16.64 20.72 4.49
CA THR A 14 -15.34 20.61 5.16
C THR A 14 -14.27 21.29 4.32
N THR A 15 -13.24 21.83 4.98
CA THR A 15 -12.06 22.40 4.30
C THR A 15 -11.13 21.31 3.73
N PHE A 16 -11.40 20.03 4.06
CA PHE A 16 -10.65 18.89 3.55
C PHE A 16 -11.17 18.50 2.16
N THR A 17 -10.40 18.82 1.15
CA THR A 17 -10.65 18.42 -0.24
C THR A 17 -9.82 17.19 -0.60
N THR A 18 -10.29 16.38 -1.55
CA THR A 18 -9.54 15.22 -2.08
C THR A 18 -8.14 15.63 -2.54
N ARG A 19 -8.02 16.77 -3.21
CA ARG A 19 -6.74 17.31 -3.67
C ARG A 19 -5.77 17.57 -2.52
N LYS A 20 -6.22 18.13 -1.39
CA LYS A 20 -5.36 18.37 -0.22
C LYS A 20 -4.87 17.06 0.38
N MET A 21 -5.75 16.06 0.50
CA MET A 21 -5.37 14.75 1.00
C MET A 21 -4.33 14.07 0.11
N MET A 22 -4.52 14.09 -1.22
CA MET A 22 -3.56 13.53 -2.16
C MET A 22 -2.23 14.28 -2.14
N LEU A 23 -2.25 15.59 -1.95
CA LEU A 23 -1.05 16.41 -1.80
C LEU A 23 -0.28 16.04 -0.52
N ASP A 24 -0.97 15.83 0.61
CA ASP A 24 -0.34 15.36 1.85
C ASP A 24 0.32 13.99 1.65
N VAL A 25 -0.28 13.08 0.87
CA VAL A 25 0.33 11.78 0.54
C VAL A 25 1.58 11.97 -0.35
N ILE A 26 1.54 12.87 -1.33
CA ILE A 26 2.71 13.19 -2.16
C ILE A 26 3.87 13.69 -1.28
N ILE A 27 3.59 14.63 -0.36
CA ILE A 27 4.60 15.15 0.58
C ILE A 27 5.17 14.03 1.44
N ALA A 28 4.34 13.12 1.92
CA ALA A 28 4.76 11.97 2.73
C ALA A 28 5.64 10.96 1.95
N LEU A 29 5.51 10.89 0.62
CA LEU A 29 6.33 10.03 -0.23
C LEU A 29 7.69 10.65 -0.60
N ILE A 30 7.88 11.98 -0.41
CA ILE A 30 9.13 12.66 -0.72
C ILE A 30 10.34 12.05 0.02
N PRO A 31 10.30 11.78 1.33
CA PRO A 31 11.45 11.16 2.03
C PRO A 31 11.85 9.81 1.43
N ALA A 32 10.88 8.96 1.07
CA ALA A 32 11.14 7.67 0.43
C ALA A 32 11.76 7.85 -0.97
N THR A 33 11.30 8.86 -1.72
CA THR A 33 11.88 9.22 -3.02
C THR A 33 13.33 9.69 -2.89
N ILE A 34 13.62 10.57 -1.92
CA ILE A 34 14.98 11.05 -1.66
C ILE A 34 15.88 9.86 -1.27
N ALA A 35 15.43 8.98 -0.38
CA ALA A 35 16.17 7.78 0.00
C ALA A 35 16.46 6.87 -1.21
N SER A 36 15.49 6.70 -2.11
CA SER A 36 15.66 5.93 -3.34
C SER A 36 16.76 6.53 -4.24
N VAL A 37 16.78 7.87 -4.39
CA VAL A 37 17.81 8.56 -5.19
C VAL A 37 19.19 8.44 -4.53
N LEU A 38 19.28 8.55 -3.22
CA LEU A 38 20.55 8.44 -2.49
C LEU A 38 21.14 7.03 -2.56
N LEU A 39 20.29 6.00 -2.57
CA LEU A 39 20.73 4.60 -2.55
C LEU A 39 20.95 4.01 -3.96
N TYR A 40 20.20 4.45 -4.95
CA TYR A 40 20.21 3.87 -6.30
C TYR A 40 20.54 4.87 -7.42
N GLY A 41 20.81 6.14 -7.08
CA GLY A 41 21.08 7.18 -8.06
C GLY A 41 19.82 7.76 -8.71
N PHE A 42 20.00 8.44 -9.86
CA PHE A 42 18.90 9.16 -10.53
C PHE A 42 17.95 8.28 -11.36
N TYR A 43 18.33 7.05 -11.66
CA TYR A 43 17.53 6.17 -12.51
C TYR A 43 16.11 5.91 -11.96
N PRO A 44 15.91 5.55 -10.66
CA PRO A 44 14.58 5.41 -10.08
C PRO A 44 13.74 6.69 -10.14
N LEU A 45 14.36 7.86 -10.07
CA LEU A 45 13.66 9.13 -10.23
C LEU A 45 13.13 9.30 -11.65
N CYS A 46 13.91 8.95 -12.67
CA CYS A 46 13.45 8.96 -14.06
C CYS A 46 12.29 7.99 -14.28
N MET A 47 12.39 6.78 -13.70
CA MET A 47 11.30 5.80 -13.74
C MET A 47 10.05 6.31 -13.06
N MET A 48 10.19 7.04 -11.94
CA MET A 48 9.06 7.66 -11.26
C MET A 48 8.41 8.74 -12.12
N VAL A 49 9.19 9.65 -12.72
CA VAL A 49 8.66 10.69 -13.60
C VAL A 49 7.93 10.07 -14.80
N LEU A 50 8.50 9.01 -15.39
CA LEU A 50 7.87 8.29 -16.48
C LEU A 50 6.56 7.61 -16.06
N CYS A 51 6.55 6.93 -14.91
CA CYS A 51 5.37 6.27 -14.37
C CYS A 51 4.26 7.28 -14.01
N VAL A 52 4.59 8.38 -13.36
CA VAL A 52 3.65 9.46 -13.04
C VAL A 52 3.12 10.10 -14.33
N GLY A 53 4.00 10.38 -15.29
CA GLY A 53 3.62 10.93 -16.58
C GLY A 53 2.64 10.04 -17.34
N THR A 54 2.89 8.73 -17.38
CA THR A 54 1.98 7.76 -18.00
C THR A 54 0.65 7.63 -17.27
N CYS A 55 0.65 7.66 -15.94
CA CYS A 55 -0.58 7.65 -15.15
C CYS A 55 -1.45 8.89 -15.43
N VAL A 56 -0.87 10.08 -15.39
CA VAL A 56 -1.57 11.34 -15.66
C VAL A 56 -2.07 11.40 -17.10
N PHE A 57 -1.23 11.02 -18.06
CA PHE A 57 -1.60 10.97 -19.47
C PHE A 57 -2.73 9.99 -19.74
N SER A 58 -2.67 8.80 -19.15
CA SER A 58 -3.71 7.77 -19.32
C SER A 58 -5.06 8.21 -18.73
N GLU A 59 -5.06 8.92 -17.58
CA GLU A 59 -6.28 9.47 -16.99
C GLU A 59 -6.87 10.59 -17.87
N TRP A 60 -6.02 11.50 -18.33
CA TRP A 60 -6.43 12.57 -19.23
C TRP A 60 -7.02 12.01 -20.53
N LEU A 61 -6.34 11.06 -21.16
CA LEU A 61 -6.77 10.44 -22.43
C LEU A 61 -8.10 9.69 -22.27
N PHE A 62 -8.26 8.91 -21.18
CA PHE A 62 -9.49 8.17 -20.91
C PHE A 62 -10.69 9.11 -20.72
N ASN A 63 -10.51 10.20 -19.96
CA ASN A 63 -11.56 11.21 -19.76
C ASN A 63 -11.90 11.94 -21.07
N LEU A 64 -10.90 12.22 -21.91
CA LEU A 64 -11.10 12.87 -23.21
C LEU A 64 -11.93 11.97 -24.14
N ILE A 65 -11.56 10.68 -24.28
CA ILE A 65 -12.28 9.72 -25.13
C ILE A 65 -13.69 9.47 -24.58
N GLY A 66 -13.81 9.33 -23.26
CA GLY A 66 -15.10 9.08 -22.57
C GLY A 66 -15.98 10.31 -22.43
N LYS A 67 -15.54 11.49 -22.91
CA LYS A 67 -16.23 12.78 -22.74
C LYS A 67 -16.66 13.03 -21.28
N ARG A 68 -15.82 12.61 -20.33
CA ARG A 68 -16.03 12.76 -18.88
C ARG A 68 -15.39 14.03 -18.36
N PHE A 69 -15.82 14.45 -17.18
CA PHE A 69 -15.18 15.57 -16.48
C PHE A 69 -13.71 15.24 -16.18
N GLN A 70 -12.81 16.18 -16.40
CA GLN A 70 -11.38 15.98 -16.17
C GLN A 70 -11.09 15.89 -14.66
N SER A 71 -10.64 14.69 -14.21
CA SER A 71 -10.31 14.40 -12.81
C SER A 71 -8.81 14.55 -12.49
N VAL A 72 -7.97 14.85 -13.48
CA VAL A 72 -6.51 14.96 -13.30
C VAL A 72 -6.11 15.94 -12.18
N GLY A 73 -6.95 16.98 -11.93
CA GLY A 73 -6.74 17.95 -10.86
C GLY A 73 -6.77 17.39 -9.43
N ASP A 74 -7.29 16.18 -9.24
CA ASP A 74 -7.37 15.52 -7.93
C ASP A 74 -6.03 14.97 -7.44
N LEU A 75 -4.98 14.98 -8.26
CA LEU A 75 -3.62 14.45 -7.99
C LEU A 75 -3.56 12.94 -7.68
N SER A 76 -4.66 12.23 -7.78
CA SER A 76 -4.71 10.79 -7.46
C SER A 76 -3.92 9.93 -8.45
N ALA A 77 -3.83 10.32 -9.75
CA ALA A 77 -2.96 9.65 -10.72
C ALA A 77 -1.48 9.83 -10.38
N VAL A 78 -1.10 11.02 -9.87
CA VAL A 78 0.27 11.29 -9.41
C VAL A 78 0.62 10.37 -8.25
N VAL A 79 -0.24 10.29 -7.24
CA VAL A 79 -0.05 9.39 -6.08
C VAL A 79 0.07 7.93 -6.54
N THR A 80 -0.82 7.47 -7.42
CA THR A 80 -0.77 6.09 -7.96
C THR A 80 0.56 5.82 -8.67
N GLY A 81 1.02 6.74 -9.52
CA GLY A 81 2.29 6.63 -10.24
C GLY A 81 3.49 6.62 -9.31
N MET A 82 3.51 7.47 -8.26
CA MET A 82 4.58 7.50 -7.27
C MET A 82 4.63 6.19 -6.45
N ILE A 83 3.50 5.73 -5.93
CA ILE A 83 3.43 4.47 -5.18
C ILE A 83 3.83 3.29 -6.06
N LEU A 84 3.37 3.23 -7.30
CA LEU A 84 3.74 2.17 -8.24
C LEU A 84 5.25 2.19 -8.51
N SER A 85 5.83 3.34 -8.86
CA SER A 85 7.26 3.45 -9.19
C SER A 85 8.17 3.07 -8.02
N LEU A 86 7.81 3.47 -6.80
CA LEU A 86 8.54 3.11 -5.58
C LEU A 86 8.44 1.61 -5.26
N ASN A 87 7.44 0.91 -5.81
CA ASN A 87 7.30 -0.54 -5.69
C ASN A 87 7.99 -1.34 -6.80
N LEU A 88 8.55 -0.68 -7.81
CA LEU A 88 9.33 -1.35 -8.84
C LEU A 88 10.77 -1.58 -8.36
N PRO A 89 11.46 -2.61 -8.89
CA PRO A 89 12.91 -2.72 -8.74
C PRO A 89 13.61 -1.46 -9.25
N PRO A 90 14.76 -1.07 -8.65
CA PRO A 90 15.44 0.17 -9.03
C PRO A 90 15.92 0.19 -10.49
N VAL A 91 16.17 -0.97 -11.08
CA VAL A 91 16.64 -1.11 -12.46
C VAL A 91 15.64 -1.92 -13.26
N VAL A 92 14.63 -1.24 -13.82
CA VAL A 92 13.64 -1.86 -14.70
C VAL A 92 13.66 -1.20 -16.08
N PRO A 93 13.37 -1.94 -17.17
CA PRO A 93 13.22 -1.35 -18.49
C PRO A 93 12.09 -0.31 -18.54
N PHE A 94 12.22 0.71 -19.40
CA PHE A 94 11.27 1.83 -19.50
C PHE A 94 9.83 1.41 -19.84
N TYR A 95 9.64 0.30 -20.52
CA TYR A 95 8.30 -0.18 -20.86
C TYR A 95 7.50 -0.66 -19.63
N VAL A 96 8.16 -1.12 -18.56
CA VAL A 96 7.50 -1.65 -17.36
C VAL A 96 6.67 -0.58 -16.63
N PRO A 97 7.23 0.60 -16.24
CA PRO A 97 6.44 1.66 -15.63
C PRO A 97 5.37 2.23 -16.57
N ILE A 98 5.57 2.22 -17.89
CA ILE A 98 4.58 2.68 -18.87
C ILE A 98 3.37 1.75 -18.87
N VAL A 99 3.59 0.44 -19.04
CA VAL A 99 2.50 -0.55 -19.06
C VAL A 99 1.82 -0.62 -17.69
N GLY A 100 2.60 -0.59 -16.61
CA GLY A 100 2.06 -0.60 -15.25
C GLY A 100 1.19 0.62 -14.95
N GLY A 101 1.65 1.82 -15.32
CA GLY A 101 0.89 3.06 -15.12
C GLY A 101 -0.41 3.08 -15.93
N PHE A 102 -0.35 2.65 -17.20
CA PHE A 102 -1.55 2.50 -18.04
C PHE A 102 -2.56 1.51 -17.42
N PHE A 103 -2.09 0.33 -17.02
CA PHE A 103 -2.93 -0.69 -16.38
C PHE A 103 -3.58 -0.19 -15.09
N ALA A 104 -2.78 0.44 -14.21
CA ALA A 104 -3.26 0.99 -12.95
C ALA A 104 -4.41 1.98 -13.14
N ILE A 105 -4.25 2.91 -14.08
CA ILE A 105 -5.20 4.00 -14.27
C ILE A 105 -6.38 3.55 -15.12
N VAL A 106 -6.15 3.00 -16.31
CA VAL A 106 -7.25 2.69 -17.23
C VAL A 106 -8.08 1.54 -16.69
N ILE A 107 -7.43 0.41 -16.38
CA ILE A 107 -8.16 -0.82 -16.04
C ILE A 107 -8.65 -0.79 -14.60
N VAL A 108 -7.80 -0.47 -13.63
CA VAL A 108 -8.17 -0.60 -12.21
C VAL A 108 -8.95 0.60 -11.70
N LYS A 109 -8.62 1.84 -12.17
CA LYS A 109 -9.25 3.06 -11.66
C LYS A 109 -10.42 3.52 -12.54
N MET A 110 -10.17 3.79 -13.82
CA MET A 110 -11.13 4.52 -14.67
C MET A 110 -12.29 3.67 -15.16
N LEU A 111 -12.08 2.39 -15.48
CA LEU A 111 -13.17 1.48 -15.90
C LEU A 111 -14.20 1.27 -14.79
N PHE A 112 -13.79 1.29 -13.52
CA PHE A 112 -14.68 1.16 -12.37
C PHE A 112 -15.37 2.48 -11.95
N GLY A 113 -15.06 3.59 -12.60
CA GLY A 113 -15.73 4.87 -12.39
C GLY A 113 -14.92 5.95 -11.68
N GLY A 114 -13.61 5.79 -11.56
CA GLY A 114 -12.68 6.78 -11.01
C GLY A 114 -12.46 6.63 -9.50
N ILE A 115 -11.94 7.70 -8.89
CA ILE A 115 -11.57 7.70 -7.47
C ILE A 115 -12.72 7.30 -6.55
N GLY A 116 -12.45 6.42 -5.59
CA GLY A 116 -13.43 5.96 -4.60
C GLY A 116 -14.35 4.83 -5.05
N LYS A 117 -14.30 4.41 -6.32
CA LYS A 117 -15.07 3.27 -6.86
C LYS A 117 -14.20 2.07 -7.21
N ASN A 118 -12.92 2.14 -6.93
CA ASN A 118 -11.97 1.08 -7.20
C ASN A 118 -12.25 -0.14 -6.32
N PHE A 119 -12.18 -1.34 -6.90
CA PHE A 119 -12.31 -2.60 -6.13
C PHE A 119 -11.05 -2.92 -5.32
N ALA A 120 -9.89 -2.40 -5.72
CA ALA A 120 -8.61 -2.56 -5.06
C ALA A 120 -7.71 -1.34 -5.32
N ASN A 121 -6.60 -1.23 -4.59
CA ASN A 121 -5.62 -0.18 -4.78
C ASN A 121 -4.97 -0.31 -6.17
N PRO A 122 -5.02 0.74 -7.04
CA PRO A 122 -4.56 0.65 -8.43
C PRO A 122 -3.07 0.36 -8.55
N ALA A 123 -2.23 0.94 -7.67
CA ALA A 123 -0.78 0.73 -7.71
C ALA A 123 -0.40 -0.71 -7.35
N ILE A 124 -1.06 -1.29 -6.33
CA ILE A 124 -0.81 -2.68 -5.92
C ILE A 124 -1.25 -3.66 -7.00
N THR A 125 -2.44 -3.44 -7.56
CA THR A 125 -2.98 -4.32 -8.61
C THR A 125 -2.11 -4.30 -9.85
N ALA A 126 -1.60 -3.12 -10.23
CA ALA A 126 -0.66 -2.99 -11.34
C ALA A 126 0.69 -3.66 -11.03
N ARG A 127 1.21 -3.52 -9.81
CA ARG A 127 2.42 -4.24 -9.40
C ARG A 127 2.26 -5.75 -9.54
N ILE A 128 1.15 -6.30 -9.05
CA ILE A 128 0.88 -7.75 -9.17
C ILE A 128 0.79 -8.17 -10.63
N PHE A 129 0.08 -7.39 -11.46
CA PHE A 129 0.02 -7.64 -12.90
C PHE A 129 1.42 -7.67 -13.53
N LEU A 130 2.29 -6.69 -13.22
CA LEU A 130 3.65 -6.65 -13.73
C LEU A 130 4.51 -7.84 -13.26
N VAL A 131 4.37 -8.25 -11.99
CA VAL A 131 5.07 -9.42 -11.45
C VAL A 131 4.64 -10.70 -12.16
N LEU A 132 3.37 -10.84 -12.51
CA LEU A 132 2.88 -12.03 -13.24
C LEU A 132 3.31 -12.03 -14.70
N CYS A 133 3.36 -10.85 -15.36
CA CYS A 133 3.74 -10.75 -16.77
C CYS A 133 5.26 -10.83 -16.97
N TRP A 134 6.04 -10.17 -16.10
CA TRP A 134 7.50 -10.05 -16.23
C TRP A 134 8.21 -10.43 -14.91
N THR A 135 7.98 -11.67 -14.45
CA THR A 135 8.51 -12.16 -13.16
C THR A 135 10.03 -11.96 -13.06
N GLY A 136 10.79 -12.31 -14.10
CA GLY A 136 12.25 -12.19 -14.09
C GLY A 136 12.74 -10.75 -13.87
N VAL A 137 12.13 -9.77 -14.54
CA VAL A 137 12.47 -8.36 -14.41
C VAL A 137 12.05 -7.81 -13.04
N MET A 138 10.87 -8.20 -12.57
CA MET A 138 10.29 -7.72 -11.32
C MET A 138 10.91 -8.34 -10.06
N THR A 139 11.66 -9.42 -10.21
CA THR A 139 12.38 -10.08 -9.09
C THR A 139 13.89 -9.84 -9.13
N SER A 140 14.39 -9.12 -10.12
CA SER A 140 15.80 -8.73 -10.20
C SER A 140 16.05 -7.49 -9.34
N PHE A 141 16.54 -7.70 -8.13
CA PHE A 141 16.89 -6.62 -7.20
C PHE A 141 18.39 -6.38 -7.22
N VAL A 142 18.78 -5.11 -7.17
CA VAL A 142 20.16 -4.67 -7.17
C VAL A 142 20.55 -4.21 -5.75
N SER A 143 21.76 -4.51 -5.32
CA SER A 143 22.31 -3.95 -4.08
C SER A 143 22.44 -2.44 -4.20
N PRO A 144 22.16 -1.67 -3.14
CA PRO A 144 22.38 -0.23 -3.14
C PRO A 144 23.80 0.12 -3.49
N ILE A 145 23.98 1.12 -4.33
CA ILE A 145 25.29 1.68 -4.65
C ILE A 145 25.67 2.57 -3.46
N THR A 146 26.42 2.02 -2.52
CA THR A 146 26.90 2.82 -1.40
C THR A 146 27.89 3.86 -1.90
N LEU A 147 27.78 5.07 -1.38
CA LEU A 147 28.68 6.19 -1.67
C LEU A 147 30.18 5.86 -1.42
N ASP A 148 30.46 4.77 -0.70
CA ASP A 148 31.81 4.30 -0.38
C ASP A 148 32.63 3.82 -1.59
N ASN A 149 31.98 3.50 -2.72
CA ASN A 149 32.65 2.98 -3.91
C ASN A 149 32.97 4.05 -4.96
N GLY A 150 32.86 5.35 -4.65
CA GLY A 150 33.22 6.42 -5.59
C GLY A 150 32.28 6.50 -6.81
N ALA A 151 31.16 5.80 -6.78
CA ALA A 151 30.17 5.86 -7.84
C ALA A 151 29.48 7.23 -7.81
N ASN A 152 29.74 8.04 -8.82
CA ASN A 152 29.03 9.31 -8.99
C ASN A 152 27.55 9.06 -9.15
N LEU A 153 26.71 9.86 -8.45
CA LEU A 153 25.25 9.82 -8.57
C LEU A 153 24.76 9.83 -10.05
N PHE A 154 25.56 10.42 -10.94
CA PHE A 154 25.32 10.55 -12.37
C PHE A 154 25.83 9.38 -13.21
N SER A 155 26.76 8.55 -12.72
CA SER A 155 27.34 7.44 -13.50
C SER A 155 26.31 6.36 -13.85
N PHE A 156 25.21 6.30 -13.09
CA PHE A 156 24.11 5.38 -13.33
C PHE A 156 23.30 5.66 -14.62
N PHE A 157 23.33 6.89 -15.13
CA PHE A 157 22.68 7.23 -16.40
C PHE A 157 23.40 6.64 -17.62
N GLY A 158 24.73 6.54 -17.58
CA GLY A 158 25.52 5.99 -18.68
C GLY A 158 25.54 4.47 -18.75
N HIS A 159 25.28 3.79 -17.62
CA HIS A 159 25.40 2.35 -17.50
C HIS A 159 24.06 1.60 -17.54
N ALA A 160 22.93 2.31 -17.45
CA ALA A 160 21.59 1.68 -17.47
C ALA A 160 21.22 0.97 -18.78
N VAL A 161 21.95 1.26 -19.85
CA VAL A 161 21.73 0.63 -21.19
C VAL A 161 22.60 -0.63 -21.37
N ASP A 162 23.76 -0.71 -20.69
CA ASP A 162 24.77 -1.77 -20.88
C ASP A 162 25.06 -2.63 -19.64
N ILE A 163 24.32 -2.42 -18.54
CA ILE A 163 24.50 -3.23 -17.33
C ILE A 163 23.95 -4.64 -17.60
N ASP A 164 24.83 -5.61 -17.58
CA ASP A 164 24.47 -7.01 -17.47
C ASP A 164 23.74 -7.22 -16.13
N ILE A 165 22.40 -7.14 -16.17
CA ILE A 165 21.52 -7.21 -15.01
C ILE A 165 21.79 -8.47 -14.19
N SER A 166 22.27 -9.54 -14.84
CA SER A 166 22.63 -10.80 -14.19
C SER A 166 23.83 -10.70 -13.25
N ALA A 167 24.75 -9.75 -13.50
CA ALA A 167 25.98 -9.61 -12.71
C ALA A 167 25.78 -8.79 -11.43
N ILE A 168 24.70 -8.01 -11.30
CA ILE A 168 24.47 -7.07 -10.18
C ILE A 168 23.26 -7.47 -9.32
N THR A 169 22.49 -8.50 -9.72
CA THR A 169 21.35 -8.99 -8.96
C THR A 169 21.78 -9.62 -7.65
N SER A 170 21.28 -9.06 -6.55
CA SER A 170 21.45 -9.65 -5.22
C SER A 170 20.17 -10.33 -4.77
N ALA A 171 20.33 -11.43 -4.03
CA ALA A 171 19.20 -12.06 -3.37
C ALA A 171 18.58 -11.10 -2.35
N THR A 172 17.26 -10.94 -2.37
CA THR A 172 16.60 -10.19 -1.31
C THR A 172 16.77 -10.90 0.03
N PRO A 173 16.79 -10.15 1.15
CA PRO A 173 16.81 -10.74 2.49
C PRO A 173 15.75 -11.83 2.69
N LEU A 174 14.58 -11.64 2.14
CA LEU A 174 13.47 -12.62 2.20
C LEU A 174 13.75 -13.90 1.42
N ALA A 175 14.51 -13.85 0.34
CA ALA A 175 14.93 -15.06 -0.38
C ALA A 175 15.92 -15.89 0.47
N GLY A 176 16.85 -15.22 1.17
CA GLY A 176 17.75 -15.84 2.13
C GLY A 176 17.00 -16.47 3.31
N VAL A 177 16.01 -15.77 3.85
CA VAL A 177 15.14 -16.27 4.92
C VAL A 177 14.39 -17.54 4.51
N LYS A 178 13.89 -17.64 3.28
CA LYS A 178 13.22 -18.87 2.79
C LYS A 178 14.18 -20.06 2.72
N GLY A 179 15.41 -19.84 2.28
CA GLY A 179 16.45 -20.86 2.29
C GLY A 179 16.71 -21.37 3.70
N SER A 180 16.81 -20.48 4.68
CA SER A 180 17.02 -20.85 6.09
C SER A 180 15.82 -21.54 6.72
N VAL A 181 14.57 -21.20 6.34
CA VAL A 181 13.37 -21.95 6.78
C VAL A 181 13.44 -23.41 6.35
N SER A 182 13.86 -23.66 5.11
CA SER A 182 13.99 -25.03 4.58
C SER A 182 15.16 -25.80 5.21
N ALA A 183 16.24 -25.10 5.56
CA ALA A 183 17.46 -25.69 6.12
C ALA A 183 17.47 -25.74 7.66
N GLY A 184 16.52 -25.09 8.34
CA GLY A 184 16.49 -24.98 9.82
C GLY A 184 17.65 -24.15 10.39
N THR A 185 18.26 -23.27 9.58
CA THR A 185 19.39 -22.41 9.96
C THR A 185 18.91 -21.02 10.38
N ASN A 186 19.83 -20.20 10.93
CA ASN A 186 19.52 -18.82 11.33
C ASN A 186 19.14 -17.97 10.11
N PRO A 187 17.94 -17.36 10.06
CA PRO A 187 17.49 -16.53 8.93
C PRO A 187 18.26 -15.21 8.80
N ALA A 188 18.92 -14.78 9.86
CA ALA A 188 19.66 -13.52 9.91
C ALA A 188 21.16 -13.69 9.56
N GLN A 189 21.58 -14.88 9.09
CA GLN A 189 22.98 -15.13 8.77
C GLN A 189 23.47 -14.15 7.68
N GLY A 190 24.44 -13.28 8.03
CA GLY A 190 24.98 -12.26 7.12
C GLY A 190 24.10 -11.00 6.96
N LEU A 191 23.00 -10.85 7.71
CA LEU A 191 22.16 -9.67 7.69
C LEU A 191 22.30 -8.89 9.00
N ASN A 192 22.52 -7.57 8.87
CA ASN A 192 22.51 -6.64 9.99
C ASN A 192 21.16 -5.92 10.05
N ALA A 193 20.53 -5.88 11.21
CA ALA A 193 19.26 -5.16 11.40
C ALA A 193 19.38 -3.67 11.10
N LEU A 194 20.52 -3.05 11.40
CA LEU A 194 20.81 -1.65 11.09
C LEU A 194 20.88 -1.39 9.59
N ASP A 195 21.50 -2.29 8.82
CA ASP A 195 21.58 -2.15 7.36
C ASP A 195 20.21 -2.32 6.71
N MET A 196 19.35 -3.21 7.23
CA MET A 196 17.96 -3.31 6.80
C MET A 196 17.14 -2.06 7.16
N PHE A 197 17.36 -1.48 8.32
CA PHE A 197 16.67 -0.30 8.78
C PHE A 197 17.06 0.95 7.98
N LEU A 198 18.35 1.10 7.67
CA LEU A 198 18.89 2.20 6.85
C LEU A 198 18.62 2.02 5.36
N GLY A 199 18.41 0.77 4.91
CA GLY A 199 18.15 0.46 3.53
C GLY A 199 19.38 0.09 2.68
N ARG A 200 20.42 -0.41 3.29
CA ARG A 200 21.65 -0.87 2.60
C ARG A 200 21.55 -2.29 2.05
N ILE A 201 20.34 -2.72 1.71
CA ILE A 201 20.04 -4.08 1.26
C ILE A 201 19.23 -4.03 -0.04
N GLY A 202 19.40 -5.03 -0.91
CA GLY A 202 18.64 -5.12 -2.16
C GLY A 202 17.13 -5.23 -1.93
N GLY A 203 16.36 -4.38 -2.63
CA GLY A 203 14.90 -4.34 -2.55
C GLY A 203 14.30 -3.43 -3.61
N SER A 204 12.99 -3.20 -3.58
CA SER A 204 12.36 -2.23 -4.49
C SER A 204 12.72 -0.79 -4.11
N ALA A 205 12.64 0.10 -5.09
CA ALA A 205 13.18 1.47 -5.00
C ALA A 205 12.72 2.26 -3.76
N GLY A 206 11.49 2.10 -3.30
CA GLY A 206 10.94 2.81 -2.15
C GLY A 206 10.84 2.01 -0.85
N GLU A 207 11.05 0.71 -0.92
CA GLU A 207 10.94 -0.18 0.25
C GLU A 207 12.18 -0.21 1.12
N VAL A 208 13.30 0.17 0.57
CA VAL A 208 14.61 -0.12 1.14
C VAL A 208 14.87 0.66 2.42
N SER A 209 14.51 1.94 2.50
CA SER A 209 14.73 2.74 3.69
C SER A 209 13.51 2.77 4.61
N THR A 210 13.50 1.93 5.64
CA THR A 210 12.44 1.92 6.66
C THR A 210 12.32 3.26 7.38
N ILE A 211 13.43 3.98 7.62
CA ILE A 211 13.42 5.31 8.24
C ILE A 211 12.63 6.31 7.39
N ALA A 212 12.89 6.36 6.10
CA ALA A 212 12.21 7.29 5.19
C ALA A 212 10.70 7.02 5.14
N ILE A 213 10.31 5.74 5.15
CA ILE A 213 8.90 5.31 5.22
C ILE A 213 8.25 5.74 6.53
N LEU A 214 8.94 5.55 7.66
CA LEU A 214 8.44 5.94 8.98
C LEU A 214 8.26 7.46 9.11
N ILE A 215 9.17 8.26 8.56
CA ILE A 215 9.05 9.73 8.54
C ILE A 215 7.79 10.13 7.75
N GLY A 216 7.60 9.58 6.55
CA GLY A 216 6.41 9.83 5.74
C GLY A 216 5.12 9.34 6.40
N GLY A 217 5.14 8.13 6.98
CA GLY A 217 4.03 7.56 7.72
C GLY A 217 3.65 8.38 8.97
N ALA A 218 4.63 8.84 9.74
CA ALA A 218 4.43 9.73 10.89
C ALA A 218 3.78 11.06 10.47
N TYR A 219 4.22 11.65 9.36
CA TYR A 219 3.60 12.85 8.81
C TYR A 219 2.10 12.64 8.51
N LEU A 220 1.74 11.51 7.84
CA LEU A 220 0.34 11.20 7.56
C LEU A 220 -0.50 10.97 8.81
N LEU A 221 0.07 10.34 9.85
CA LEU A 221 -0.59 10.13 11.13
C LEU A 221 -0.84 11.46 11.88
N ILE A 222 0.17 12.35 11.93
CA ILE A 222 0.06 13.67 12.56
C ILE A 222 -0.99 14.52 11.84
N ARG A 223 -1.01 14.50 10.51
CA ARG A 223 -2.01 15.17 9.68
C ARG A 223 -3.40 14.52 9.73
N ARG A 224 -3.52 13.37 10.38
CA ARG A 224 -4.76 12.55 10.45
C ARG A 224 -5.33 12.20 9.06
N VAL A 225 -4.43 12.04 8.11
CA VAL A 225 -4.76 11.60 6.75
C VAL A 225 -5.05 10.10 6.75
N ILE A 226 -4.37 9.31 7.58
CA ILE A 226 -4.58 7.86 7.72
C ILE A 226 -5.03 7.50 9.14
N ASP A 227 -5.77 6.38 9.27
CA ASP A 227 -6.15 5.81 10.56
C ASP A 227 -4.98 4.95 11.10
N TRP A 228 -4.44 5.31 12.27
CA TRP A 228 -3.34 4.60 12.92
C TRP A 228 -3.64 3.13 13.24
N ARG A 229 -4.91 2.77 13.33
CA ARG A 229 -5.36 1.40 13.67
C ARG A 229 -4.94 0.39 12.61
N ILE A 230 -5.01 0.75 11.32
CA ILE A 230 -4.67 -0.16 10.22
C ILE A 230 -3.18 -0.53 10.26
N PRO A 231 -2.21 0.41 10.24
CA PRO A 231 -0.80 0.07 10.33
C PRO A 231 -0.45 -0.66 11.62
N ALA A 232 -1.00 -0.22 12.77
CA ALA A 232 -0.71 -0.84 14.06
C ALA A 232 -1.20 -2.31 14.13
N LEU A 233 -2.42 -2.58 13.68
CA LEU A 233 -2.96 -3.93 13.64
C LEU A 233 -2.24 -4.82 12.63
N TYR A 234 -1.87 -4.27 11.47
CA TYR A 234 -1.13 -5.00 10.45
C TYR A 234 0.26 -5.42 10.95
N ILE A 235 1.05 -4.46 11.43
CA ILE A 235 2.40 -4.73 11.96
C ILE A 235 2.33 -5.66 13.17
N GLY A 236 1.43 -5.39 14.13
CA GLY A 236 1.24 -6.21 15.30
C GLY A 236 0.83 -7.65 14.98
N SER A 237 -0.07 -7.84 14.01
CA SER A 237 -0.49 -9.17 13.59
C SER A 237 0.64 -9.95 12.88
N VAL A 238 1.48 -9.27 12.07
CA VAL A 238 2.67 -9.91 11.48
C VAL A 238 3.62 -10.41 12.58
N VAL A 239 3.87 -9.61 13.61
CA VAL A 239 4.72 -10.03 14.76
C VAL A 239 4.15 -11.27 15.44
N VAL A 240 2.86 -11.25 15.77
CA VAL A 240 2.18 -12.35 16.46
C VAL A 240 2.19 -13.62 15.62
N PHE A 241 1.79 -13.55 14.37
CA PHE A 241 1.76 -14.74 13.50
C PHE A 241 3.17 -15.25 13.18
N THR A 242 4.16 -14.38 13.00
CA THR A 242 5.55 -14.81 12.83
C THR A 242 6.03 -15.54 14.08
N ALA A 243 5.76 -15.03 15.28
CA ALA A 243 6.10 -15.71 16.52
C ALA A 243 5.45 -17.10 16.64
N ILE A 244 4.17 -17.23 16.29
CA ILE A 244 3.44 -18.50 16.32
C ILE A 244 4.01 -19.50 15.31
N PHE A 245 4.21 -19.08 14.05
CA PHE A 245 4.63 -19.97 12.98
C PHE A 245 6.09 -20.42 13.09
N PHE A 246 6.94 -19.64 13.77
CA PHE A 246 8.36 -19.93 13.94
C PHE A 246 8.76 -20.25 15.39
N ALA A 247 7.78 -20.44 16.29
CA ALA A 247 8.03 -20.76 17.71
C ALA A 247 8.98 -21.95 17.94
N LYS A 248 9.00 -22.93 17.03
CA LYS A 248 9.80 -24.15 17.14
C LYS A 248 11.22 -24.03 16.57
N THR A 249 11.58 -22.93 15.90
CA THR A 249 12.87 -22.79 15.18
C THR A 249 14.01 -22.31 16.06
N GLY A 250 13.74 -21.80 17.25
CA GLY A 250 14.75 -21.20 18.14
C GLY A 250 15.23 -19.78 17.75
N TYR A 251 14.87 -19.29 16.55
CA TYR A 251 15.30 -18.00 15.98
C TYR A 251 14.12 -17.05 15.77
N VAL A 252 13.15 -17.04 16.68
CA VAL A 252 11.89 -16.28 16.52
C VAL A 252 12.16 -14.78 16.37
N GLY A 253 13.09 -14.23 17.15
CA GLY A 253 13.46 -12.81 17.09
C GLY A 253 13.99 -12.41 15.72
N GLU A 254 14.87 -13.24 15.15
CA GLU A 254 15.47 -13.02 13.84
C GLU A 254 14.42 -13.06 12.73
N TYR A 255 13.45 -13.95 12.78
CA TYR A 255 12.33 -13.99 11.85
C TYR A 255 11.44 -12.75 11.96
N ILE A 256 11.18 -12.27 13.19
CA ILE A 256 10.32 -11.09 13.40
C ILE A 256 10.94 -9.87 12.77
N TRP A 257 12.19 -9.54 13.09
CA TRP A 257 12.77 -8.30 12.56
C TRP A 257 13.05 -8.39 11.05
N THR A 258 13.44 -9.54 10.51
CA THR A 258 13.61 -9.71 9.06
C THR A 258 12.29 -9.61 8.31
N TYR A 259 11.18 -10.07 8.88
CA TYR A 259 9.86 -9.93 8.28
C TYR A 259 9.30 -8.50 8.39
N LEU A 260 9.64 -7.78 9.47
CA LEU A 260 9.21 -6.39 9.65
C LEU A 260 9.96 -5.43 8.73
N LEU A 261 11.28 -5.55 8.67
CA LEU A 261 12.14 -4.62 7.93
C LEU A 261 12.32 -5.01 6.46
N GLY A 262 12.08 -6.27 6.12
CA GLY A 262 12.23 -6.78 4.76
C GLY A 262 10.94 -6.77 3.95
N GLY A 263 11.06 -6.69 2.62
CA GLY A 263 10.00 -6.95 1.65
C GLY A 263 8.80 -6.01 1.73
N GLY A 264 9.02 -4.73 1.90
CA GLY A 264 8.02 -3.69 1.72
C GLY A 264 6.84 -3.72 2.69
N LEU A 265 6.93 -4.44 3.82
CA LEU A 265 5.84 -4.49 4.79
C LEU A 265 5.52 -3.09 5.33
N MET A 266 6.55 -2.31 5.72
CA MET A 266 6.36 -0.97 6.24
C MET A 266 5.74 -0.04 5.21
N PHE A 267 6.21 -0.08 3.97
CA PHE A 267 5.63 0.71 2.87
C PHE A 267 4.17 0.30 2.61
N GLY A 268 3.90 -1.00 2.56
CA GLY A 268 2.56 -1.56 2.42
C GLY A 268 1.61 -1.14 3.54
N ALA A 269 2.08 -1.16 4.80
CA ALA A 269 1.28 -0.83 5.97
C ALA A 269 0.87 0.65 6.03
N PHE A 270 1.78 1.58 5.69
CA PHE A 270 1.52 3.01 5.82
C PHE A 270 0.91 3.65 4.57
N PHE A 271 1.29 3.22 3.36
CA PHE A 271 0.89 3.89 2.12
C PHE A 271 -0.09 3.11 1.25
N MET A 272 -0.16 1.77 1.41
CA MET A 272 -0.98 0.95 0.54
C MET A 272 -2.23 0.38 1.21
N ALA A 273 -2.11 -0.13 2.44
CA ALA A 273 -3.23 -0.71 3.17
C ALA A 273 -4.18 0.36 3.72
N THR A 274 -3.72 1.60 3.83
CA THR A 274 -4.48 2.75 4.33
C THR A 274 -5.18 3.55 3.25
N ASP A 275 -5.28 3.04 2.03
CA ASP A 275 -5.97 3.72 0.93
C ASP A 275 -7.45 3.95 1.27
N TYR A 276 -7.93 5.18 1.10
CA TYR A 276 -9.30 5.59 1.43
C TYR A 276 -10.40 4.85 0.68
N ALA A 277 -10.11 4.46 -0.56
CA ALA A 277 -11.10 3.82 -1.42
C ALA A 277 -11.33 2.36 -1.04
N THR A 278 -10.29 1.69 -0.57
CA THR A 278 -10.24 0.23 -0.44
C THR A 278 -10.11 -0.26 0.99
N SER A 279 -9.90 0.65 1.97
CA SER A 279 -9.86 0.29 3.39
C SER A 279 -11.27 0.28 4.02
N PRO A 280 -11.53 -0.63 4.98
CA PRO A 280 -12.81 -0.73 5.65
C PRO A 280 -13.09 0.45 6.57
N LYS A 281 -14.38 0.78 6.76
CA LYS A 281 -14.84 1.95 7.51
C LYS A 281 -15.35 1.62 8.92
N SER A 282 -15.79 0.38 9.17
CA SER A 282 -16.30 -0.01 10.48
C SER A 282 -15.16 -0.45 11.40
N CYS A 283 -15.28 -0.20 12.71
CA CYS A 283 -14.21 -0.50 13.68
C CYS A 283 -13.86 -2.00 13.70
N LEU A 284 -14.86 -2.88 13.67
CA LEU A 284 -14.65 -4.33 13.66
C LEU A 284 -14.06 -4.80 12.33
N ALA A 285 -14.51 -4.23 11.20
CA ALA A 285 -13.95 -4.54 9.90
C ALA A 285 -12.47 -4.12 9.80
N VAL A 286 -12.08 -2.99 10.38
CA VAL A 286 -10.67 -2.56 10.47
C VAL A 286 -9.82 -3.57 11.24
N VAL A 287 -10.34 -4.13 12.36
CA VAL A 287 -9.61 -5.15 13.13
C VAL A 287 -9.44 -6.43 12.31
N ILE A 288 -10.52 -6.93 11.70
CA ILE A 288 -10.47 -8.14 10.86
C ILE A 288 -9.54 -7.92 9.65
N TYR A 289 -9.61 -6.75 9.04
CA TYR A 289 -8.76 -6.36 7.92
C TYR A 289 -7.27 -6.37 8.32
N GLY A 290 -6.90 -5.68 9.41
CA GLY A 290 -5.51 -5.61 9.87
C GLY A 290 -4.94 -6.97 10.29
N VAL A 291 -5.73 -7.77 11.02
CA VAL A 291 -5.32 -9.14 11.41
C VAL A 291 -5.22 -10.04 10.19
N GLY A 292 -6.18 -9.96 9.28
CA GLY A 292 -6.17 -10.72 8.03
C GLY A 292 -4.97 -10.40 7.14
N LEU A 293 -4.60 -9.12 7.02
CA LEU A 293 -3.40 -8.69 6.31
C LEU A 293 -2.14 -9.35 6.87
N GLY A 294 -1.95 -9.32 8.20
CA GLY A 294 -0.77 -9.92 8.82
C GLY A 294 -0.72 -11.44 8.65
N PHE A 295 -1.85 -12.11 8.84
CA PHE A 295 -1.97 -13.56 8.66
C PHE A 295 -1.61 -13.98 7.22
N LEU A 296 -2.23 -13.34 6.22
CA LEU A 296 -1.97 -13.64 4.81
C LEU A 296 -0.52 -13.34 4.42
N THR A 297 0.04 -12.22 4.89
CA THR A 297 1.42 -11.86 4.60
C THR A 297 2.41 -12.91 5.11
N VAL A 298 2.22 -13.40 6.35
CA VAL A 298 3.10 -14.43 6.92
C VAL A 298 2.94 -15.76 6.19
N ILE A 299 1.71 -16.14 5.83
CA ILE A 299 1.46 -17.36 5.04
C ILE A 299 2.12 -17.28 3.67
N PHE A 300 1.93 -16.18 2.94
CA PHE A 300 2.55 -16.02 1.62
C PHE A 300 4.07 -16.04 1.71
N ARG A 301 4.66 -15.36 2.69
CA ARG A 301 6.11 -15.37 2.88
C ARG A 301 6.66 -16.75 3.24
N LYS A 302 5.91 -17.56 3.96
CA LYS A 302 6.35 -18.92 4.37
C LYS A 302 6.14 -19.98 3.29
N TYR A 303 4.98 -19.95 2.62
CA TYR A 303 4.55 -21.06 1.75
C TYR A 303 4.55 -20.72 0.25
N SER A 304 4.42 -19.45 -0.15
CA SER A 304 4.40 -19.08 -1.58
C SER A 304 5.79 -19.19 -2.19
N THR A 305 5.87 -19.45 -3.48
CA THR A 305 7.13 -19.39 -4.27
C THR A 305 7.65 -17.96 -4.37
N MET A 306 6.78 -16.95 -4.32
CA MET A 306 7.14 -15.53 -4.39
C MET A 306 7.63 -15.03 -3.03
N ASN A 307 8.73 -14.24 -3.03
CA ASN A 307 9.33 -13.71 -1.80
C ASN A 307 8.49 -12.61 -1.14
N GLU A 308 7.72 -11.88 -1.95
CA GLU A 308 6.94 -10.73 -1.51
C GLU A 308 5.45 -11.05 -1.42
N GLY A 309 4.95 -11.30 -0.21
CA GLY A 309 3.54 -11.60 0.05
C GLY A 309 2.66 -10.38 0.33
N VAL A 310 3.25 -9.21 0.61
CA VAL A 310 2.53 -8.00 1.05
C VAL A 310 1.50 -7.53 0.03
N SER A 311 1.89 -7.41 -1.22
CA SER A 311 1.01 -6.92 -2.29
C SER A 311 -0.19 -7.84 -2.51
N PHE A 312 0.03 -9.16 -2.49
CA PHE A 312 -1.04 -10.14 -2.64
C PHE A 312 -1.99 -10.14 -1.43
N ALA A 313 -1.45 -10.02 -0.21
CA ALA A 313 -2.26 -9.93 0.99
C ALA A 313 -3.17 -8.69 0.96
N ILE A 314 -2.62 -7.52 0.60
CA ILE A 314 -3.39 -6.28 0.50
C ILE A 314 -4.45 -6.39 -0.60
N LEU A 315 -4.12 -6.94 -1.78
CA LEU A 315 -5.10 -7.12 -2.86
C LEU A 315 -6.29 -7.99 -2.41
N LEU A 316 -6.01 -9.15 -1.79
CA LEU A 316 -7.07 -10.06 -1.33
C LEU A 316 -7.95 -9.39 -0.26
N MET A 317 -7.34 -8.69 0.70
CA MET A 317 -8.10 -8.02 1.75
C MET A 317 -8.89 -6.83 1.21
N ASN A 318 -8.40 -6.11 0.19
CA ASN A 318 -9.14 -5.06 -0.48
C ASN A 318 -10.41 -5.59 -1.17
N ILE A 319 -10.31 -6.75 -1.84
CA ILE A 319 -11.46 -7.42 -2.47
C ILE A 319 -12.49 -7.85 -1.41
N LEU A 320 -12.03 -8.25 -0.21
CA LEU A 320 -12.90 -8.65 0.90
C LEU A 320 -13.52 -7.45 1.64
N THR A 321 -12.96 -6.25 1.52
CA THR A 321 -13.42 -5.05 2.25
C THR A 321 -14.93 -4.78 2.11
N PRO A 322 -15.56 -4.86 0.92
CA PRO A 322 -17.00 -4.65 0.80
C PRO A 322 -17.85 -5.66 1.58
N LEU A 323 -17.35 -6.88 1.77
CA LEU A 323 -17.99 -7.91 2.60
C LEU A 323 -17.81 -7.59 4.09
N LEU A 324 -16.63 -7.15 4.49
CA LEU A 324 -16.33 -6.78 5.87
C LEU A 324 -17.16 -5.59 6.34
N ASP A 325 -17.37 -4.58 5.50
CA ASP A 325 -18.20 -3.42 5.82
C ASP A 325 -19.70 -3.77 5.99
N LYS A 326 -20.18 -4.87 5.38
CA LYS A 326 -21.55 -5.36 5.58
C LYS A 326 -21.77 -5.99 6.94
N ILE A 327 -20.73 -6.50 7.61
CA ILE A 327 -20.85 -7.17 8.91
C ILE A 327 -21.35 -6.20 9.98
N MET A 328 -20.87 -4.95 9.95
CA MET A 328 -21.36 -3.87 10.82
C MET A 328 -21.51 -2.57 10.03
N PRO A 329 -22.60 -2.37 9.34
CA PRO A 329 -22.81 -1.15 8.56
C PRO A 329 -22.81 0.07 9.49
N ARG A 330 -22.08 1.12 9.09
CA ARG A 330 -22.06 2.38 9.81
C ARG A 330 -23.38 3.09 9.61
N VAL A 331 -24.19 3.20 10.66
CA VAL A 331 -25.44 3.96 10.63
C VAL A 331 -25.12 5.42 10.94
N PHE A 332 -25.20 6.31 9.95
CA PHE A 332 -25.03 7.74 10.14
C PHE A 332 -26.21 8.31 10.96
N GLY A 333 -25.92 9.18 11.91
CA GLY A 333 -26.92 9.84 12.77
C GLY A 333 -27.46 8.98 13.92
N ALA A 334 -27.02 7.74 14.07
CA ALA A 334 -27.37 6.96 15.24
C ALA A 334 -26.57 7.42 16.47
N PRO A 335 -27.20 7.64 17.63
CA PRO A 335 -26.49 7.97 18.87
C PRO A 335 -25.56 6.82 19.25
N LYS A 336 -24.35 7.15 19.75
CA LYS A 336 -23.24 6.23 20.05
C LYS A 336 -23.59 5.03 20.97
N LYS A 337 -24.79 4.98 21.56
CA LYS A 337 -25.20 3.98 22.55
C LYS A 337 -26.48 3.19 22.22
N LEU A 338 -26.94 3.15 20.97
CA LEU A 338 -28.03 2.25 20.64
C LEU A 338 -27.51 0.82 20.44
N ASN A 339 -27.47 0.05 21.52
CA ASN A 339 -27.35 -1.40 21.45
C ASN A 339 -28.53 -1.94 20.61
N VAL A 340 -28.29 -2.90 19.71
CA VAL A 340 -29.30 -3.55 18.85
C VAL A 340 -30.49 -4.07 19.69
N ALA A 341 -30.26 -4.50 20.95
CA ALA A 341 -31.28 -4.90 21.90
C ALA A 341 -32.28 -3.78 22.26
N THR A 342 -31.85 -2.50 22.23
CA THR A 342 -32.73 -1.37 22.55
C THR A 342 -33.63 -1.03 21.36
N ARG A 343 -33.16 -1.28 20.13
CA ARG A 343 -33.95 -1.03 18.90
C ARG A 343 -35.07 -2.04 18.72
N VAL A 344 -34.83 -3.30 19.13
CA VAL A 344 -35.88 -4.34 19.13
C VAL A 344 -36.94 -4.05 20.18
N LYS A 345 -36.56 -3.57 21.38
CA LYS A 345 -37.48 -3.17 22.43
C LYS A 345 -38.32 -1.94 22.07
N SER A 346 -37.74 -0.93 21.37
CA SER A 346 -38.50 0.25 20.95
C SER A 346 -39.54 -0.09 19.87
N LYS A 347 -39.20 -0.90 18.87
CA LYS A 347 -40.13 -1.37 17.85
C LYS A 347 -41.26 -2.23 18.41
N ASN A 348 -40.97 -3.10 19.37
CA ASN A 348 -42.00 -3.90 20.02
C ASN A 348 -42.91 -3.05 20.93
N LYS A 349 -42.43 -1.95 21.49
CA LYS A 349 -43.23 -1.04 22.30
C LYS A 349 -44.17 -0.19 21.43
N GLU A 350 -43.67 0.33 20.31
CA GLU A 350 -44.50 1.05 19.30
C GLU A 350 -45.57 0.16 18.66
N ALA A 351 -45.27 -1.11 18.43
CA ALA A 351 -46.23 -2.08 17.91
C ALA A 351 -47.31 -2.46 18.94
N LEU A 352 -47.00 -2.42 20.24
CA LEU A 352 -47.94 -2.68 21.32
C LEU A 352 -48.80 -1.45 21.68
N GLU A 353 -48.32 -0.23 21.47
CA GLU A 353 -49.03 1.02 21.69
C GLU A 353 -49.94 1.40 20.49
N GLY A 354 -49.54 1.05 19.25
CA GLY A 354 -50.33 1.27 18.05
C GLY A 354 -51.54 0.35 17.89
N GLY A 355 -51.55 -0.80 18.59
CA GLY A 355 -52.67 -1.76 18.57
C GLY A 355 -53.77 -1.50 19.64
N LYS A 356 -53.73 -0.39 20.36
CA LYS A 356 -54.71 -0.01 21.40
C LYS A 356 -55.66 1.12 20.98
N ASN A 357 -55.53 1.64 19.78
CA ASN A 357 -56.33 2.76 19.26
C ASN A 357 -57.22 2.37 18.05
N ASP A 358 -57.57 1.08 17.90
CA ASP A 358 -58.64 0.60 17.02
C ASP A 358 -59.76 -0.08 17.80
#